data_68a095dc8098ee5985d8837430c48e6a
#
_entry.id   68a095dc8098ee5985d8837430c48e6a
#
_cell.length_a   1.000
_cell.length_b   1.000
_cell.length_c   1.000
_cell.angle_alpha   90.00
_cell.angle_beta   90.00
_cell.angle_gamma   90.00
#
_symmetry.space_group_name_H-M   'P 1'
#
loop_
_entity.id
_entity.type
_entity.pdbx_description
1 polymer ?
#
loop_
_entity_poly.entity_id
_entity_poly.type
_entity_poly.pdbx_seq_one_letter_code
_entity_poly.pdbx_strand_id
1 'polypeptide(L)'
;MRNTTGRRRGAGIAAGLVALALIAGACGGGDEEAEEAAEAAAEVAAEVAAEEAAEAAAEEAAAAAEEEVAAAAEEKAEATTTTEPGPTSSTRPTCVLAPNADCSQVDLAGANLAGMILPGIDFSGANLEGALFNGTMLTGANLSGANLAGSALSNANLAGANLDDVKAAGALFFRTNLSHASMVRADLTAALFMEADVKSVNMTGALVTGMVDRRSFWCSTIYSDGTLRNEGCTIVVD
;
A
#
# COMPACT_ATOMS: atom_id res chain seq x y z
N MET A 1 5.59 13.38 31.43
CA MET A 1 6.35 12.19 31.78
C MET A 1 6.19 11.22 30.61
N ARG A 2 7.21 11.14 29.75
CA ARG A 2 7.21 10.33 28.52
C ARG A 2 7.67 8.93 28.87
N ASN A 3 6.88 7.91 28.55
CA ASN A 3 7.23 6.52 28.76
C ASN A 3 7.68 5.93 27.41
N THR A 4 8.98 5.87 27.20
CA THR A 4 9.63 5.23 26.06
C THR A 4 9.89 3.76 26.41
N THR A 5 9.04 2.87 25.98
CA THR A 5 9.35 1.43 25.95
C THR A 5 9.53 0.98 24.51
N GLY A 6 10.71 1.27 23.96
CA GLY A 6 11.19 0.68 22.71
C GLY A 6 11.36 -0.83 22.86
N ARG A 7 10.56 -1.59 22.15
CA ARG A 7 10.63 -3.04 22.10
C ARG A 7 11.58 -3.44 20.98
N ARG A 8 12.88 -3.60 21.30
CA ARG A 8 13.86 -4.24 20.43
C ARG A 8 13.51 -5.73 20.31
N ARG A 9 12.95 -6.15 19.21
CA ARG A 9 12.81 -7.55 18.80
C ARG A 9 13.21 -7.67 17.34
N GLY A 10 14.41 -8.12 17.04
CA GLY A 10 14.86 -8.38 15.68
C GLY A 10 16.29 -8.88 15.53
N ALA A 11 17.11 -8.85 16.59
CA ALA A 11 18.53 -9.20 16.48
C ALA A 11 18.87 -10.69 16.73
N GLY A 12 17.88 -11.57 16.83
CA GLY A 12 18.10 -12.95 17.31
C GLY A 12 18.19 -14.04 16.24
N ILE A 13 17.73 -13.79 15.01
CA ILE A 13 17.59 -14.88 14.01
C ILE A 13 18.83 -15.00 13.11
N ALA A 14 19.45 -13.90 12.72
CA ALA A 14 20.66 -13.92 11.89
C ALA A 14 21.88 -14.58 12.60
N ALA A 15 21.98 -14.43 13.92
CA ALA A 15 23.06 -15.07 14.69
C ALA A 15 22.94 -16.60 14.79
N GLY A 16 21.75 -17.15 14.61
CA GLY A 16 21.50 -18.60 14.68
C GLY A 16 21.93 -19.37 13.43
N LEU A 17 21.85 -18.76 12.25
CA LEU A 17 22.19 -19.43 10.99
C LEU A 17 23.70 -19.51 10.75
N VAL A 18 24.46 -18.52 11.17
CA VAL A 18 25.94 -18.54 11.08
C VAL A 18 26.54 -19.61 12.03
N ALA A 19 25.89 -19.84 13.16
CA ALA A 19 26.34 -20.90 14.10
C ALA A 19 26.09 -22.31 13.57
N LEU A 20 25.10 -22.55 12.72
CA LEU A 20 24.82 -23.88 12.16
C LEU A 20 25.84 -24.28 11.09
N ALA A 21 26.35 -23.32 10.28
CA ALA A 21 27.37 -23.58 9.26
C ALA A 21 28.74 -24.03 9.88
N LEU A 22 29.08 -23.50 11.06
CA LEU A 22 30.32 -23.85 11.75
C LEU A 22 30.30 -25.24 12.40
N ILE A 23 29.15 -25.86 12.63
CA ILE A 23 29.01 -27.18 13.21
C ILE A 23 29.10 -28.30 12.16
N ALA A 24 28.73 -28.03 10.91
CA ALA A 24 28.78 -28.98 9.80
C ALA A 24 30.23 -29.27 9.33
N GLY A 25 31.17 -28.35 9.52
CA GLY A 25 32.59 -28.51 9.16
C GLY A 25 33.44 -29.43 10.09
N ALA A 26 32.86 -29.99 11.17
CA ALA A 26 33.59 -30.78 12.15
C ALA A 26 33.54 -32.28 11.90
N CYS A 27 32.88 -32.80 10.87
CA CYS A 27 32.81 -34.24 10.55
C CYS A 27 33.31 -34.50 9.11
N GLY A 28 34.64 -34.54 8.91
CA GLY A 28 35.39 -35.43 8.03
C GLY A 28 34.92 -35.56 6.57
N GLY A 29 34.85 -34.46 5.81
CA GLY A 29 34.79 -34.43 4.34
C GLY A 29 35.87 -33.47 3.87
N GLY A 30 36.44 -33.69 2.64
CA GLY A 30 37.61 -32.98 2.18
C GLY A 30 37.48 -31.46 2.21
N ASP A 31 38.60 -30.80 2.46
CA ASP A 31 38.69 -29.35 2.73
C ASP A 31 38.06 -28.46 1.64
N GLU A 32 38.00 -28.91 0.39
CA GLU A 32 37.42 -28.16 -0.75
C GLU A 32 35.87 -28.09 -0.72
N GLU A 33 35.19 -29.19 -0.36
CA GLU A 33 33.71 -29.20 -0.29
C GLU A 33 33.16 -28.37 0.90
N ALA A 34 33.96 -28.30 1.99
CA ALA A 34 33.58 -27.51 3.14
C ALA A 34 33.74 -26.00 2.91
N GLU A 35 34.71 -25.58 2.10
CA GLU A 35 34.99 -24.20 1.73
C GLU A 35 33.92 -23.69 0.76
N GLU A 36 33.54 -24.49 -0.26
CA GLU A 36 32.46 -24.15 -1.21
C GLU A 36 31.09 -24.03 -0.51
N ALA A 37 30.80 -24.93 0.43
CA ALA A 37 29.56 -24.84 1.23
C ALA A 37 29.53 -23.63 2.16
N ALA A 38 30.66 -23.21 2.71
CA ALA A 38 30.76 -22.02 3.55
C ALA A 38 30.61 -20.73 2.74
N GLU A 39 31.16 -20.68 1.53
CA GLU A 39 31.04 -19.53 0.63
C GLU A 39 29.57 -19.37 0.16
N ALA A 40 28.92 -20.45 -0.26
CA ALA A 40 27.51 -20.45 -0.63
C ALA A 40 26.58 -20.03 0.53
N ALA A 41 26.88 -20.48 1.77
CA ALA A 41 26.12 -20.07 2.95
C ALA A 41 26.34 -18.60 3.30
N ALA A 42 27.52 -18.06 3.06
CA ALA A 42 27.81 -16.63 3.28
C ALA A 42 27.11 -15.75 2.23
N GLU A 43 27.04 -16.19 0.98
CA GLU A 43 26.31 -15.48 -0.08
C GLU A 43 24.82 -15.42 0.21
N VAL A 44 24.19 -16.53 0.58
CA VAL A 44 22.76 -16.57 0.98
C VAL A 44 22.51 -15.72 2.22
N ALA A 45 23.40 -15.73 3.19
CA ALA A 45 23.26 -14.90 4.40
C ALA A 45 23.36 -13.39 4.09
N ALA A 46 24.22 -13.03 3.14
CA ALA A 46 24.34 -11.64 2.68
C ALA A 46 23.10 -11.19 1.89
N GLU A 47 22.52 -12.05 1.06
CA GLU A 47 21.30 -11.77 0.31
C GLU A 47 20.11 -11.58 1.25
N VAL A 48 19.92 -12.46 2.23
CA VAL A 48 18.86 -12.32 3.26
C VAL A 48 19.03 -11.05 4.08
N ALA A 49 20.26 -10.71 4.48
CA ALA A 49 20.51 -9.47 5.25
C ALA A 49 20.24 -8.22 4.40
N ALA A 50 20.52 -8.27 3.11
CA ALA A 50 20.20 -7.16 2.20
C ALA A 50 18.69 -7.01 1.99
N GLU A 51 17.95 -8.12 1.93
CA GLU A 51 16.49 -8.12 1.81
C GLU A 51 15.84 -7.57 3.09
N GLU A 52 16.28 -8.02 4.29
CA GLU A 52 15.77 -7.48 5.57
C GLU A 52 16.06 -5.98 5.73
N ALA A 53 17.25 -5.51 5.29
CA ALA A 53 17.58 -4.10 5.34
C ALA A 53 16.74 -3.26 4.36
N ALA A 54 16.47 -3.80 3.18
CA ALA A 54 15.60 -3.15 2.19
C ALA A 54 14.14 -3.08 2.66
N GLU A 55 13.67 -4.13 3.37
CA GLU A 55 12.34 -4.16 3.98
C GLU A 55 12.19 -3.12 5.08
N ALA A 56 13.16 -3.04 5.99
CA ALA A 56 13.14 -2.03 7.05
C ALA A 56 13.13 -0.61 6.50
N ALA A 57 13.91 -0.35 5.45
CA ALA A 57 13.92 0.94 4.78
C ALA A 57 12.58 1.26 4.08
N ALA A 58 11.92 0.25 3.51
CA ALA A 58 10.63 0.43 2.87
C ALA A 58 9.51 0.67 3.89
N GLU A 59 9.54 0.00 5.05
CA GLU A 59 8.59 0.23 6.13
C GLU A 59 8.77 1.63 6.75
N GLU A 60 10.02 2.09 6.90
CA GLU A 60 10.33 3.44 7.37
C GLU A 60 9.85 4.50 6.35
N ALA A 61 10.04 4.25 5.04
CA ALA A 61 9.55 5.13 3.99
C ALA A 61 8.02 5.20 3.95
N ALA A 62 7.33 4.09 4.16
CA ALA A 62 5.87 4.05 4.24
C ALA A 62 5.36 4.84 5.46
N ALA A 63 6.00 4.66 6.62
CA ALA A 63 5.65 5.40 7.83
C ALA A 63 5.91 6.91 7.69
N ALA A 64 7.00 7.29 7.02
CA ALA A 64 7.31 8.69 6.74
C ALA A 64 6.30 9.32 5.76
N ALA A 65 5.87 8.57 4.75
CA ALA A 65 4.83 9.03 3.82
C ALA A 65 3.48 9.24 4.51
N GLU A 66 3.11 8.36 5.44
CA GLU A 66 1.89 8.53 6.25
C GLU A 66 1.97 9.78 7.14
N GLU A 67 3.13 10.04 7.76
CA GLU A 67 3.33 11.21 8.61
C GLU A 67 3.31 12.51 7.78
N GLU A 68 3.93 12.52 6.59
CA GLU A 68 3.92 13.68 5.70
C GLU A 68 2.51 14.00 5.19
N VAL A 69 1.73 12.98 4.79
CA VAL A 69 0.33 13.15 4.35
C VAL A 69 -0.54 13.62 5.52
N ALA A 70 -0.35 13.09 6.73
CA ALA A 70 -1.06 13.51 7.92
C ALA A 70 -0.73 14.96 8.30
N ALA A 71 0.54 15.35 8.24
CA ALA A 71 0.98 16.71 8.52
C ALA A 71 0.44 17.74 7.51
N ALA A 72 0.41 17.37 6.23
CA ALA A 72 -0.17 18.20 5.18
C ALA A 72 -1.69 18.39 5.34
N ALA A 73 -2.39 17.37 5.86
CA ALA A 73 -3.81 17.45 6.17
C ALA A 73 -4.09 18.36 7.37
N GLU A 74 -3.26 18.32 8.41
CA GLU A 74 -3.38 19.19 9.59
C GLU A 74 -3.10 20.66 9.25
N GLU A 75 -2.06 20.94 8.45
CA GLU A 75 -1.73 22.31 8.03
C GLU A 75 -2.87 22.94 7.21
N LYS A 76 -3.51 22.14 6.35
CA LYS A 76 -4.65 22.59 5.54
C LYS A 76 -5.91 22.80 6.37
N ALA A 77 -6.09 22.06 7.47
CA ALA A 77 -7.20 22.22 8.40
C ALA A 77 -7.08 23.49 9.28
N GLU A 78 -5.87 23.88 9.69
CA GLU A 78 -5.65 25.11 10.45
C GLU A 78 -5.78 26.38 9.60
N ALA A 79 -5.42 26.31 8.30
CA ALA A 79 -5.53 27.46 7.39
C ALA A 79 -6.96 27.86 7.04
N THR A 80 -7.96 27.01 7.32
CA THR A 80 -9.37 27.28 6.98
C THR A 80 -10.19 27.98 8.07
N THR A 81 -9.60 28.34 9.21
CA THR A 81 -10.33 28.91 10.36
C THR A 81 -10.45 30.42 10.37
N THR A 82 -10.03 31.16 9.34
CA THR A 82 -10.23 32.62 9.35
C THR A 82 -10.43 33.16 7.94
N THR A 83 -11.64 33.13 7.39
CA THR A 83 -12.12 34.13 6.44
C THR A 83 -13.65 34.04 6.32
N GLU A 84 -14.33 35.17 6.60
CA GLU A 84 -15.77 35.33 6.39
C GLU A 84 -16.18 35.04 4.93
N PRO A 85 -17.41 34.52 4.70
CA PRO A 85 -17.86 34.12 3.38
C PRO A 85 -18.21 35.32 2.52
N GLY A 86 -17.38 35.62 1.52
CA GLY A 86 -17.80 36.42 0.38
C GLY A 86 -18.74 35.59 -0.50
N PRO A 87 -19.78 36.16 -1.11
CA PRO A 87 -20.76 35.43 -1.92
C PRO A 87 -20.21 35.08 -3.28
N THR A 88 -19.61 33.91 -3.46
CA THR A 88 -19.43 33.29 -4.75
C THR A 88 -20.17 31.97 -4.77
N SER A 89 -21.33 32.00 -5.41
CA SER A 89 -22.16 30.85 -5.73
C SER A 89 -21.38 29.79 -6.50
N SER A 90 -20.76 28.88 -5.80
CA SER A 90 -20.42 27.55 -6.28
C SER A 90 -21.18 26.60 -5.36
N THR A 91 -22.33 26.12 -5.81
CA THR A 91 -23.05 25.02 -5.17
C THR A 91 -22.18 23.78 -5.27
N ARG A 92 -21.20 23.62 -4.35
CA ARG A 92 -20.55 22.34 -4.12
C ARG A 92 -21.60 21.41 -3.52
N PRO A 93 -21.83 20.23 -4.09
CA PRO A 93 -22.73 19.28 -3.46
C PRO A 93 -22.16 18.93 -2.08
N THR A 94 -22.92 19.21 -1.04
CA THR A 94 -22.60 18.77 0.31
C THR A 94 -22.96 17.29 0.39
N CYS A 95 -21.93 16.43 0.44
CA CYS A 95 -22.11 15.00 0.63
C CYS A 95 -22.16 14.66 2.13
N VAL A 96 -23.11 13.82 2.51
CA VAL A 96 -23.12 13.17 3.82
C VAL A 96 -22.45 11.82 3.68
N LEU A 97 -21.28 11.66 4.31
CA LEU A 97 -20.49 10.43 4.26
C LEU A 97 -21.25 9.30 4.97
N ALA A 98 -21.79 8.38 4.21
CA ALA A 98 -22.55 7.22 4.69
C ALA A 98 -22.46 6.05 3.69
N PRO A 99 -22.77 4.83 4.10
CA PRO A 99 -22.88 3.69 3.18
C PRO A 99 -23.85 3.99 2.01
N ASN A 100 -23.42 3.66 0.78
CA ASN A 100 -24.16 3.89 -0.47
C ASN A 100 -24.56 5.36 -0.75
N ALA A 101 -23.94 6.33 -0.08
CA ALA A 101 -24.18 7.75 -0.36
C ALA A 101 -23.61 8.14 -1.73
N ASP A 102 -24.27 9.09 -2.40
CA ASP A 102 -23.75 9.76 -3.59
C ASP A 102 -22.90 10.95 -3.15
N CYS A 103 -21.58 10.78 -3.28
CA CYS A 103 -20.55 11.78 -3.03
C CYS A 103 -19.73 12.02 -4.31
N SER A 104 -20.36 11.82 -5.47
CA SER A 104 -19.71 12.05 -6.75
C SER A 104 -19.27 13.51 -6.89
N GLN A 105 -18.09 13.70 -7.49
CA GLN A 105 -17.50 15.03 -7.78
C GLN A 105 -17.29 15.94 -6.55
N VAL A 106 -17.40 15.40 -5.33
CA VAL A 106 -17.14 16.16 -4.09
C VAL A 106 -15.65 16.53 -3.99
N ASP A 107 -15.35 17.66 -3.37
CA ASP A 107 -13.98 18.06 -3.03
C ASP A 107 -13.72 17.72 -1.56
N LEU A 108 -12.94 16.68 -1.34
CA LEU A 108 -12.49 16.17 -0.05
C LEU A 108 -10.95 16.05 -0.02
N ALA A 109 -10.25 16.94 -0.73
CA ALA A 109 -8.79 16.95 -0.74
C ALA A 109 -8.25 17.14 0.68
N GLY A 110 -7.31 16.26 1.09
CA GLY A 110 -6.72 16.22 2.43
C GLY A 110 -7.70 15.85 3.55
N ALA A 111 -8.89 15.35 3.23
CA ALA A 111 -9.87 14.97 4.26
C ALA A 111 -9.41 13.74 5.04
N ASN A 112 -9.66 13.72 6.34
CA ASN A 112 -9.44 12.55 7.18
C ASN A 112 -10.70 11.67 7.21
N LEU A 113 -10.65 10.54 6.49
CA LEU A 113 -11.71 9.55 6.38
C LEU A 113 -11.32 8.22 7.08
N ALA A 114 -10.23 8.23 7.86
CA ALA A 114 -9.69 7.04 8.48
C ALA A 114 -10.70 6.33 9.37
N GLY A 115 -10.74 5.00 9.23
CA GLY A 115 -11.64 4.12 10.02
C GLY A 115 -13.13 4.25 9.70
N MET A 116 -13.54 5.06 8.73
CA MET A 116 -14.94 5.20 8.35
C MET A 116 -15.48 3.93 7.68
N ILE A 117 -16.77 3.68 7.81
CA ILE A 117 -17.48 2.54 7.20
C ILE A 117 -18.37 3.08 6.08
N LEU A 118 -17.87 2.98 4.84
CA LEU A 118 -18.44 3.60 3.64
C LEU A 118 -18.63 2.57 2.49
N PRO A 119 -19.19 1.37 2.73
CA PRO A 119 -19.39 0.42 1.65
C PRO A 119 -20.35 0.96 0.59
N GLY A 120 -20.04 0.73 -0.69
CA GLY A 120 -20.86 1.13 -1.81
C GLY A 120 -20.98 2.64 -2.03
N ILE A 121 -20.21 3.46 -1.34
CA ILE A 121 -20.24 4.92 -1.55
C ILE A 121 -19.82 5.28 -2.97
N ASP A 122 -20.44 6.29 -3.55
CA ASP A 122 -20.08 6.84 -4.84
C ASP A 122 -19.19 8.08 -4.67
N PHE A 123 -17.91 7.94 -4.98
CA PHE A 123 -16.91 8.99 -5.05
C PHE A 123 -16.45 9.24 -6.50
N SER A 124 -17.26 8.86 -7.48
CA SER A 124 -16.87 9.02 -8.88
C SER A 124 -16.53 10.48 -9.21
N GLY A 125 -15.36 10.68 -9.81
CA GLY A 125 -14.83 12.00 -10.14
C GLY A 125 -14.54 12.92 -8.95
N ALA A 126 -14.61 12.44 -7.71
CA ALA A 126 -14.31 13.22 -6.50
C ALA A 126 -12.83 13.64 -6.45
N ASN A 127 -12.56 14.78 -5.84
CA ASN A 127 -11.21 15.20 -5.49
C ASN A 127 -10.87 14.69 -4.08
N LEU A 128 -10.03 13.67 -4.00
CA LEU A 128 -9.57 12.97 -2.79
C LEU A 128 -8.04 13.06 -2.65
N GLU A 129 -7.42 14.07 -3.30
CA GLU A 129 -5.98 14.28 -3.27
C GLU A 129 -5.47 14.43 -1.84
N GLY A 130 -4.46 13.63 -1.46
CA GLY A 130 -3.89 13.64 -0.12
C GLY A 130 -4.86 13.20 0.99
N ALA A 131 -6.02 12.64 0.67
CA ALA A 131 -6.98 12.19 1.68
C ALA A 131 -6.47 10.94 2.43
N LEU A 132 -6.85 10.83 3.71
CA LEU A 132 -6.48 9.73 4.59
C LEU A 132 -7.63 8.72 4.67
N PHE A 133 -7.40 7.51 4.16
CA PHE A 133 -8.34 6.39 4.19
C PHE A 133 -7.84 5.23 5.04
N ASN A 134 -6.96 5.48 6.00
CA ASN A 134 -6.35 4.41 6.76
C ASN A 134 -7.41 3.60 7.53
N GLY A 135 -7.48 2.29 7.27
CA GLY A 135 -8.47 1.40 7.88
C GLY A 135 -9.93 1.63 7.45
N THR A 136 -10.17 2.40 6.39
CA THR A 136 -11.52 2.70 5.90
C THR A 136 -12.12 1.49 5.18
N MET A 137 -13.41 1.23 5.39
CA MET A 137 -14.17 0.22 4.65
C MET A 137 -14.84 0.85 3.42
N LEU A 138 -14.34 0.52 2.23
CA LEU A 138 -14.79 1.01 0.92
C LEU A 138 -15.23 -0.16 0.00
N THR A 139 -15.69 -1.26 0.60
CA THR A 139 -16.09 -2.44 -0.17
C THR A 139 -17.16 -2.09 -1.20
N GLY A 140 -16.91 -2.40 -2.48
CA GLY A 140 -17.83 -2.10 -3.58
C GLY A 140 -18.03 -0.60 -3.86
N ALA A 141 -17.19 0.29 -3.33
CA ALA A 141 -17.27 1.72 -3.59
C ALA A 141 -16.97 2.04 -5.07
N ASN A 142 -17.57 3.12 -5.57
CA ASN A 142 -17.29 3.66 -6.90
C ASN A 142 -16.34 4.86 -6.77
N LEU A 143 -15.09 4.68 -7.19
CA LEU A 143 -14.03 5.70 -7.20
C LEU A 143 -13.61 6.05 -8.64
N SER A 144 -14.44 5.69 -9.63
CA SER A 144 -14.07 5.88 -11.04
C SER A 144 -13.77 7.35 -11.35
N GLY A 145 -12.63 7.59 -11.98
CA GLY A 145 -12.16 8.93 -12.35
C GLY A 145 -11.83 9.86 -11.18
N ALA A 146 -11.86 9.38 -9.93
CA ALA A 146 -11.50 10.19 -8.76
C ALA A 146 -9.99 10.54 -8.76
N ASN A 147 -9.64 11.62 -8.08
CA ASN A 147 -8.26 12.02 -7.84
C ASN A 147 -7.83 11.54 -6.44
N LEU A 148 -7.02 10.48 -6.38
CA LEU A 148 -6.41 9.91 -5.16
C LEU A 148 -4.90 10.19 -5.09
N ALA A 149 -4.39 11.19 -5.83
CA ALA A 149 -2.96 11.46 -5.85
C ALA A 149 -2.44 11.74 -4.43
N GLY A 150 -1.35 11.04 -4.03
CA GLY A 150 -0.74 11.16 -2.71
C GLY A 150 -1.63 10.75 -1.54
N SER A 151 -2.76 10.07 -1.77
CA SER A 151 -3.63 9.60 -0.67
C SER A 151 -3.05 8.39 0.07
N ALA A 152 -3.37 8.24 1.35
CA ALA A 152 -3.00 7.09 2.16
C ALA A 152 -4.18 6.13 2.34
N LEU A 153 -4.02 4.88 1.85
CA LEU A 153 -5.05 3.84 1.92
C LEU A 153 -4.60 2.63 2.75
N SER A 154 -3.69 2.86 3.71
CA SER A 154 -3.13 1.79 4.53
C SER A 154 -4.23 1.04 5.29
N ASN A 155 -4.21 -0.30 5.20
CA ASN A 155 -5.21 -1.19 5.82
C ASN A 155 -6.66 -0.93 5.37
N ALA A 156 -6.88 -0.18 4.29
CA ALA A 156 -8.22 0.06 3.75
C ALA A 156 -8.77 -1.19 3.06
N ASN A 157 -10.09 -1.34 3.05
CA ASN A 157 -10.76 -2.43 2.34
C ASN A 157 -11.52 -1.90 1.13
N LEU A 158 -10.94 -2.11 -0.05
CA LEU A 158 -11.45 -1.74 -1.38
C LEU A 158 -11.92 -2.96 -2.18
N ALA A 159 -12.24 -4.07 -1.52
CA ALA A 159 -12.67 -5.29 -2.21
C ALA A 159 -13.87 -5.02 -3.12
N GLY A 160 -13.76 -5.40 -4.40
CA GLY A 160 -14.79 -5.18 -5.42
C GLY A 160 -15.06 -3.73 -5.78
N ALA A 161 -14.22 -2.78 -5.36
CA ALA A 161 -14.39 -1.37 -5.70
C ALA A 161 -14.08 -1.10 -7.18
N ASN A 162 -14.70 -0.08 -7.73
CA ASN A 162 -14.41 0.45 -9.06
C ASN A 162 -13.44 1.64 -8.96
N LEU A 163 -12.19 1.44 -9.41
CA LEU A 163 -11.14 2.46 -9.50
C LEU A 163 -10.74 2.71 -10.97
N ASP A 164 -11.65 2.50 -11.94
CA ASP A 164 -11.35 2.74 -13.34
C ASP A 164 -11.07 4.23 -13.57
N ASP A 165 -10.05 4.52 -14.40
CA ASP A 165 -9.62 5.88 -14.71
C ASP A 165 -9.22 6.72 -13.50
N VAL A 166 -9.00 6.11 -12.32
CA VAL A 166 -8.57 6.81 -11.10
C VAL A 166 -7.18 7.41 -11.29
N LYS A 167 -6.95 8.59 -10.71
CA LYS A 167 -5.63 9.23 -10.63
C LYS A 167 -5.06 8.97 -9.25
N ALA A 168 -4.23 7.94 -9.11
CA ALA A 168 -3.64 7.51 -7.84
C ALA A 168 -2.10 7.60 -7.87
N ALA A 169 -1.57 8.62 -8.56
CA ALA A 169 -0.13 8.85 -8.60
C ALA A 169 0.42 9.12 -7.19
N GLY A 170 1.46 8.37 -6.78
CA GLY A 170 2.07 8.46 -5.45
C GLY A 170 1.17 7.98 -4.30
N ALA A 171 0.03 7.36 -4.57
CA ALA A 171 -0.85 6.83 -3.51
C ALA A 171 -0.22 5.62 -2.80
N LEU A 172 -0.51 5.49 -1.50
CA LEU A 172 0.02 4.42 -0.65
C LEU A 172 -1.04 3.34 -0.40
N PHE A 173 -0.77 2.12 -0.90
CA PHE A 173 -1.61 0.92 -0.72
C PHE A 173 -0.90 -0.10 0.19
N PHE A 174 -0.63 0.29 1.43
CA PHE A 174 -0.01 -0.62 2.40
C PHE A 174 -1.05 -1.51 3.08
N ARG A 175 -0.92 -2.84 2.96
CA ARG A 175 -1.88 -3.84 3.49
C ARG A 175 -3.32 -3.59 3.04
N THR A 176 -3.50 -2.97 1.89
CA THR A 176 -4.81 -2.65 1.33
C THR A 176 -5.41 -3.88 0.69
N ASN A 177 -6.68 -4.15 0.96
CA ASN A 177 -7.42 -5.20 0.27
C ASN A 177 -8.08 -4.61 -0.99
N LEU A 178 -7.58 -4.97 -2.16
CA LEU A 178 -8.09 -4.61 -3.48
C LEU A 178 -8.71 -5.80 -4.22
N SER A 179 -8.91 -6.93 -3.54
CA SER A 179 -9.40 -8.15 -4.18
C SER A 179 -10.66 -7.90 -5.01
N HIS A 180 -10.66 -8.40 -6.27
CA HIS A 180 -11.76 -8.22 -7.23
C HIS A 180 -12.05 -6.76 -7.63
N ALA A 181 -11.19 -5.81 -7.33
CA ALA A 181 -11.34 -4.42 -7.76
C ALA A 181 -11.06 -4.27 -9.26
N SER A 182 -11.62 -3.22 -9.87
CA SER A 182 -11.28 -2.78 -11.21
C SER A 182 -10.43 -1.52 -11.14
N MET A 183 -9.29 -1.50 -11.84
CA MET A 183 -8.35 -0.38 -11.95
C MET A 183 -7.97 -0.15 -13.42
N VAL A 184 -8.93 -0.35 -14.33
CA VAL A 184 -8.72 -0.20 -15.77
C VAL A 184 -8.36 1.25 -16.08
N ARG A 185 -7.25 1.44 -16.81
CA ARG A 185 -6.70 2.77 -17.18
C ARG A 185 -6.37 3.68 -15.98
N ALA A 186 -6.20 3.13 -14.79
CA ALA A 186 -5.78 3.90 -13.61
C ALA A 186 -4.37 4.47 -13.79
N ASP A 187 -4.14 5.66 -13.27
CA ASP A 187 -2.79 6.22 -13.16
C ASP A 187 -2.21 5.85 -11.78
N LEU A 188 -1.30 4.88 -11.79
CA LEU A 188 -0.58 4.36 -10.62
C LEU A 188 0.90 4.77 -10.65
N THR A 189 1.22 5.86 -11.35
CA THR A 189 2.60 6.36 -11.44
C THR A 189 3.17 6.60 -10.05
N ALA A 190 4.32 5.98 -9.75
CA ALA A 190 4.98 6.05 -8.45
C ALA A 190 4.12 5.60 -7.24
N ALA A 191 3.00 4.92 -7.45
CA ALA A 191 2.19 4.36 -6.37
C ALA A 191 2.94 3.24 -5.63
N LEU A 192 2.70 3.11 -4.33
CA LEU A 192 3.34 2.12 -3.47
C LEU A 192 2.37 1.02 -3.10
N PHE A 193 2.62 -0.20 -3.59
CA PHE A 193 1.90 -1.42 -3.21
C PHE A 193 2.79 -2.26 -2.30
N MET A 194 2.43 -2.35 -1.02
CA MET A 194 3.19 -3.09 -0.03
C MET A 194 2.27 -3.99 0.76
N GLU A 195 2.52 -5.29 0.73
CA GLU A 195 1.67 -6.31 1.38
C GLU A 195 0.18 -6.20 0.97
N ALA A 196 -0.12 -5.63 -0.19
CA ALA A 196 -1.48 -5.44 -0.67
C ALA A 196 -2.07 -6.76 -1.23
N ASP A 197 -3.36 -6.97 -1.02
CA ASP A 197 -4.09 -8.06 -1.67
C ASP A 197 -4.69 -7.55 -2.99
N VAL A 198 -4.04 -7.88 -4.10
CA VAL A 198 -4.44 -7.51 -5.47
C VAL A 198 -4.99 -8.70 -6.25
N LYS A 199 -5.54 -9.69 -5.55
CA LYS A 199 -6.14 -10.88 -6.19
C LYS A 199 -7.32 -10.51 -7.08
N SER A 200 -7.34 -11.09 -8.28
CA SER A 200 -8.40 -10.91 -9.26
C SER A 200 -8.68 -9.44 -9.63
N VAL A 201 -7.68 -8.56 -9.50
CA VAL A 201 -7.77 -7.16 -9.93
C VAL A 201 -7.61 -7.10 -11.46
N ASN A 202 -8.34 -6.19 -12.10
CA ASN A 202 -8.14 -5.85 -13.50
C ASN A 202 -7.46 -4.49 -13.61
N MET A 203 -6.19 -4.48 -14.06
CA MET A 203 -5.39 -3.27 -14.25
C MET A 203 -5.12 -2.97 -15.74
N THR A 204 -5.93 -3.51 -16.65
CA THR A 204 -5.70 -3.34 -18.09
C THR A 204 -5.56 -1.87 -18.48
N GLY A 205 -4.44 -1.53 -19.14
CA GLY A 205 -4.17 -0.17 -19.59
C GLY A 205 -3.77 0.81 -18.48
N ALA A 206 -3.55 0.36 -17.25
CA ALA A 206 -3.07 1.22 -16.17
C ALA A 206 -1.64 1.71 -16.42
N LEU A 207 -1.35 2.94 -16.00
CA LEU A 207 0.00 3.51 -16.00
C LEU A 207 0.71 3.11 -14.71
N VAL A 208 1.76 2.29 -14.82
CA VAL A 208 2.48 1.72 -13.67
C VAL A 208 3.95 2.19 -13.60
N THR A 209 4.26 3.31 -14.23
CA THR A 209 5.62 3.85 -14.28
C THR A 209 6.11 4.22 -12.88
N GLY A 210 7.23 3.62 -12.44
CA GLY A 210 7.78 3.87 -11.11
C GLY A 210 6.96 3.32 -9.95
N MET A 211 5.90 2.54 -10.23
CA MET A 211 5.15 1.82 -9.19
C MET A 211 6.08 0.86 -8.45
N VAL A 212 6.04 0.89 -7.13
CA VAL A 212 6.79 -0.03 -6.28
C VAL A 212 5.83 -1.10 -5.76
N ASP A 213 6.16 -2.37 -5.98
CA ASP A 213 5.42 -3.51 -5.44
C ASP A 213 6.35 -4.33 -4.55
N ARG A 214 5.94 -4.54 -3.29
CA ARG A 214 6.64 -5.40 -2.36
C ARG A 214 5.68 -6.29 -1.59
N ARG A 215 5.91 -7.61 -1.70
CA ARG A 215 5.16 -8.64 -0.98
C ARG A 215 3.63 -8.61 -1.21
N SER A 216 3.17 -8.01 -2.30
CA SER A 216 1.74 -8.02 -2.62
C SER A 216 1.33 -9.34 -3.28
N PHE A 217 0.05 -9.73 -3.11
CA PHE A 217 -0.47 -11.00 -3.60
C PHE A 217 -1.15 -10.82 -4.95
N TRP A 218 -0.51 -11.28 -6.04
CA TRP A 218 -0.94 -11.12 -7.44
C TRP A 218 -1.57 -12.39 -7.98
N CYS A 219 -2.64 -12.88 -7.37
CA CYS A 219 -3.30 -14.10 -7.84
C CYS A 219 -4.43 -13.80 -8.80
N SER A 220 -4.42 -14.38 -10.00
CA SER A 220 -5.44 -14.17 -11.06
C SER A 220 -5.65 -12.69 -11.42
N THR A 221 -4.59 -11.86 -11.32
CA THR A 221 -4.65 -10.44 -11.62
C THR A 221 -4.30 -10.17 -13.08
N ILE A 222 -5.11 -9.38 -13.77
CA ILE A 222 -4.81 -8.90 -15.13
C ILE A 222 -3.97 -7.63 -14.99
N TYR A 223 -2.71 -7.70 -15.44
CA TYR A 223 -1.77 -6.59 -15.34
C TYR A 223 -2.00 -5.53 -16.44
N SER A 224 -1.23 -4.45 -16.40
CA SER A 224 -1.41 -3.28 -17.29
C SER A 224 -1.32 -3.59 -18.78
N ASP A 225 -0.53 -4.58 -19.17
CA ASP A 225 -0.36 -5.06 -20.54
C ASP A 225 -1.37 -6.15 -20.96
N GLY A 226 -2.31 -6.48 -20.08
CA GLY A 226 -3.32 -7.53 -20.28
C GLY A 226 -2.82 -8.93 -19.95
N THR A 227 -1.58 -9.10 -19.45
CA THR A 227 -1.06 -10.40 -19.01
C THR A 227 -1.64 -10.80 -17.66
N LEU A 228 -1.79 -12.12 -17.45
CA LEU A 228 -2.25 -12.67 -16.19
C LEU A 228 -1.06 -12.89 -15.24
N ARG A 229 -1.06 -12.23 -14.09
CA ARG A 229 -0.11 -12.49 -13.00
C ARG A 229 -0.70 -13.45 -11.98
N ASN A 230 0.10 -14.42 -11.57
CA ASN A 230 -0.27 -15.47 -10.62
C ASN A 230 0.78 -15.63 -9.49
N GLU A 231 1.58 -14.62 -9.26
CA GLU A 231 2.58 -14.61 -8.20
C GLU A 231 1.88 -14.60 -6.83
N GLY A 232 2.25 -15.52 -5.95
CA GLY A 232 1.63 -15.65 -4.63
C GLY A 232 0.32 -16.44 -4.58
N CYS A 233 -0.11 -17.10 -5.68
CA CYS A 233 -1.18 -18.09 -5.62
C CYS A 233 -0.67 -19.35 -4.91
N THR A 234 -1.04 -19.55 -3.66
CA THR A 234 -0.89 -20.86 -3.02
C THR A 234 -1.99 -21.79 -3.54
N ILE A 235 -1.67 -22.66 -4.48
CA ILE A 235 -2.57 -23.76 -4.83
C ILE A 235 -2.41 -24.79 -3.70
N VAL A 236 -3.34 -24.81 -2.76
CA VAL A 236 -3.49 -25.97 -1.86
C VAL A 236 -4.10 -27.08 -2.72
N VAL A 237 -3.28 -28.01 -3.14
CA VAL A 237 -3.74 -29.28 -3.78
C VAL A 237 -4.03 -30.21 -2.61
N ASP A 238 -5.32 -30.43 -2.31
CA ASP A 238 -5.79 -31.48 -1.41
C ASP A 238 -5.61 -32.86 -2.06
#